data_2db3e0cc9c60ea97b1628ebce882e159
#
_entry.id   2db3e0cc9c60ea97b1628ebce882e159
#
_cell.length_a   1.000
_cell.length_b   1.000
_cell.length_c   1.000
_cell.angle_alpha   90.00
_cell.angle_beta   90.00
_cell.angle_gamma   90.00
#
_symmetry.space_group_name_H-M   'P 1'
#
loop_
_entity.id
_entity.type
_entity.pdbx_description
1 polymer ?
#
loop_
_entity_poly.entity_id
_entity_poly.type
_entity_poly.pdbx_seq_one_letter_code
_entity_poly.pdbx_strand_id
1 'polypeptide(L)'
;LPVLRKDFIFCDYQIFESTAMGADAVLLIVRILDPQRLANLIQLATSLRLAALVEIYTEADIETAARAGAQMVGINNRNLTSFETDLGRTLKLLPLLQPAQVAVAASGIRSRRDIRHYQAHGVFNFLIGESLVRSENPAGFLKMLQGETNDVSE
;
A
#
# COMPACT_ATOMS: atom_id res chain seq x y z
N LEU A 1 9.64 11.10 10.70
CA LEU A 1 8.99 10.53 9.50
C LEU A 1 7.60 10.03 9.87
N PRO A 2 6.61 10.16 8.99
CA PRO A 2 5.29 9.57 9.20
C PRO A 2 5.36 8.04 9.36
N VAL A 3 4.52 7.49 10.24
CA VAL A 3 4.50 6.07 10.60
C VAL A 3 3.19 5.43 10.16
N LEU A 4 3.27 4.39 9.32
CA LEU A 4 2.15 3.53 8.96
C LEU A 4 2.08 2.32 9.90
N ARG A 5 0.97 2.16 10.64
CA ARG A 5 0.67 0.87 11.27
C ARG A 5 0.20 -0.12 10.21
N LYS A 6 1.09 -1.03 9.82
CA LYS A 6 0.82 -2.09 8.86
C LYS A 6 0.50 -3.38 9.60
N ASP A 7 -0.78 -3.58 9.88
CA ASP A 7 -1.32 -4.69 10.66
C ASP A 7 -2.70 -5.11 10.11
N PHE A 8 -3.26 -6.22 10.60
CA PHE A 8 -4.64 -6.63 10.31
C PHE A 8 -5.59 -5.88 11.25
N ILE A 9 -6.12 -4.74 10.76
CA ILE A 9 -7.04 -3.89 11.50
C ILE A 9 -8.49 -4.23 11.12
N PHE A 10 -9.30 -4.61 12.10
CA PHE A 10 -10.69 -5.03 11.91
C PHE A 10 -11.66 -4.44 12.96
N CYS A 11 -11.19 -3.68 13.95
CA CYS A 11 -12.05 -3.08 14.95
C CYS A 11 -11.61 -1.67 15.36
N ASP A 12 -12.55 -0.90 15.91
CA ASP A 12 -12.36 0.50 16.31
C ASP A 12 -11.26 0.66 17.36
N TYR A 13 -11.15 -0.30 18.28
CA TYR A 13 -10.11 -0.31 19.31
C TYR A 13 -8.72 -0.18 18.70
N GLN A 14 -8.45 -0.91 17.59
CA GLN A 14 -7.14 -0.86 16.93
C GLN A 14 -6.87 0.50 16.27
N ILE A 15 -7.90 1.25 15.85
CA ILE A 15 -7.75 2.62 15.36
C ILE A 15 -7.36 3.56 16.51
N PHE A 16 -8.04 3.48 17.67
CA PHE A 16 -7.68 4.25 18.85
C PHE A 16 -6.27 3.91 19.35
N GLU A 17 -5.94 2.61 19.39
CA GLU A 17 -4.62 2.12 19.76
C GLU A 17 -3.54 2.67 18.81
N SER A 18 -3.79 2.71 17.49
CA SER A 18 -2.88 3.28 16.50
C SER A 18 -2.58 4.76 16.78
N THR A 19 -3.63 5.52 17.11
CA THR A 19 -3.48 6.93 17.50
C THR A 19 -2.64 7.07 18.78
N ALA A 20 -2.92 6.24 19.79
CA ALA A 20 -2.19 6.26 21.06
C ALA A 20 -0.70 5.88 20.89
N MET A 21 -0.39 5.01 19.94
CA MET A 21 0.99 4.62 19.57
C MET A 21 1.71 5.69 18.73
N GLY A 22 1.03 6.75 18.30
CA GLY A 22 1.60 7.82 17.47
C GLY A 22 1.73 7.46 16.00
N ALA A 23 0.88 6.57 15.48
CA ALA A 23 0.81 6.33 14.04
C ALA A 23 0.21 7.55 13.31
N ASP A 24 0.65 7.78 12.07
CA ASP A 24 0.10 8.80 11.17
C ASP A 24 -0.87 8.19 10.16
N ALA A 25 -0.76 6.87 9.94
CA ALA A 25 -1.60 6.14 8.99
C ALA A 25 -1.85 4.71 9.47
N VAL A 26 -2.94 4.12 8.96
CA VAL A 26 -3.32 2.72 9.19
C VAL A 26 -3.56 1.99 7.88
N LEU A 27 -3.28 0.68 7.85
CA LEU A 27 -3.64 -0.19 6.74
C LEU A 27 -5.01 -0.81 6.99
N LEU A 28 -5.93 -0.68 6.01
CA LEU A 28 -7.23 -1.34 6.01
C LEU A 28 -7.32 -2.25 4.78
N ILE A 29 -7.60 -3.53 4.99
CA ILE A 29 -7.57 -4.54 3.92
C ILE A 29 -9.02 -4.88 3.52
N VAL A 30 -9.41 -4.57 2.28
CA VAL A 30 -10.78 -4.80 1.79
C VAL A 30 -11.23 -6.25 1.99
N ARG A 31 -10.35 -7.21 1.72
CA ARG A 31 -10.70 -8.64 1.74
C ARG A 31 -11.00 -9.25 3.12
N ILE A 32 -10.69 -8.55 4.20
CA ILE A 32 -10.96 -9.01 5.57
C ILE A 32 -12.06 -8.19 6.27
N LEU A 33 -12.60 -7.19 5.60
CA LEU A 33 -13.62 -6.28 6.13
C LEU A 33 -14.88 -6.35 5.28
N ASP A 34 -16.06 -6.35 5.93
CA ASP A 34 -17.26 -6.06 5.19
C ASP A 34 -17.30 -4.58 4.77
N PRO A 35 -18.06 -4.22 3.70
CA PRO A 35 -18.03 -2.87 3.14
C PRO A 35 -18.43 -1.78 4.14
N GLN A 36 -19.40 -2.04 5.02
CA GLN A 36 -19.84 -1.07 6.02
C GLN A 36 -18.77 -0.86 7.08
N ARG A 37 -18.12 -1.96 7.50
CA ARG A 37 -17.02 -1.91 8.48
C ARG A 37 -15.84 -1.12 7.92
N LEU A 38 -15.48 -1.34 6.67
CA LEU A 38 -14.42 -0.59 6.00
C LEU A 38 -14.71 0.92 6.01
N ALA A 39 -15.94 1.33 5.62
CA ALA A 39 -16.34 2.72 5.62
C ALA A 39 -16.26 3.34 7.02
N ASN A 40 -16.76 2.63 8.04
CA ASN A 40 -16.73 3.10 9.43
C ASN A 40 -15.28 3.28 9.94
N LEU A 41 -14.38 2.35 9.63
CA LEU A 41 -12.97 2.44 10.05
C LEU A 41 -12.23 3.56 9.33
N ILE A 42 -12.51 3.82 8.03
CA ILE A 42 -11.97 4.97 7.30
C ILE A 42 -12.45 6.28 7.95
N GLN A 43 -13.75 6.39 8.24
CA GLN A 43 -14.32 7.57 8.87
C GLN A 43 -13.72 7.81 10.27
N LEU A 44 -13.59 6.77 11.08
CA LEU A 44 -13.00 6.83 12.41
C LEU A 44 -11.53 7.26 12.34
N ALA A 45 -10.72 6.64 11.46
CA ALA A 45 -9.33 7.01 11.24
C ALA A 45 -9.20 8.50 10.87
N THR A 46 -10.01 8.95 9.91
CA THR A 46 -10.04 10.35 9.46
C THR A 46 -10.40 11.31 10.61
N SER A 47 -11.39 10.97 11.45
CA SER A 47 -11.78 11.79 12.61
C SER A 47 -10.66 11.94 13.63
N LEU A 48 -9.78 10.95 13.73
CA LEU A 48 -8.60 10.93 14.59
C LEU A 48 -7.32 11.42 13.88
N ARG A 49 -7.44 12.00 12.67
CA ARG A 49 -6.34 12.51 11.83
C ARG A 49 -5.34 11.44 11.39
N LEU A 50 -5.77 10.19 11.33
CA LEU A 50 -5.01 9.12 10.71
C LEU A 50 -5.36 9.02 9.23
N ALA A 51 -4.35 8.89 8.36
CA ALA A 51 -4.57 8.51 6.98
C ALA A 51 -4.94 7.01 6.88
N ALA A 52 -5.82 6.65 5.96
CA ALA A 52 -6.17 5.25 5.68
C ALA A 52 -5.58 4.82 4.34
N LEU A 53 -4.63 3.88 4.37
CA LEU A 53 -4.18 3.16 3.18
C LEU A 53 -5.09 1.93 3.03
N VAL A 54 -5.94 1.93 2.00
CA VAL A 54 -6.90 0.86 1.75
C VAL A 54 -6.32 -0.14 0.75
N GLU A 55 -6.00 -1.34 1.23
CA GLU A 55 -5.40 -2.39 0.40
C GLU A 55 -6.44 -3.15 -0.38
N ILE A 56 -6.21 -3.26 -1.70
CA ILE A 56 -7.03 -4.00 -2.67
C ILE A 56 -6.19 -5.05 -3.39
N TYR A 57 -6.87 -6.04 -3.98
CA TYR A 57 -6.26 -7.09 -4.77
C TYR A 57 -6.99 -7.36 -6.09
N THR A 58 -8.31 -7.18 -6.14
CA THR A 58 -9.18 -7.47 -7.29
C THR A 58 -9.88 -6.21 -7.80
N GLU A 59 -10.45 -6.29 -9.00
CA GLU A 59 -11.32 -5.24 -9.57
C GLU A 59 -12.55 -4.98 -8.68
N ALA A 60 -13.15 -6.01 -8.10
CA ALA A 60 -14.29 -5.87 -7.18
C ALA A 60 -13.92 -5.10 -5.90
N ASP A 61 -12.67 -5.23 -5.43
CA ASP A 61 -12.20 -4.50 -4.25
C ASP A 61 -12.14 -2.98 -4.53
N ILE A 62 -11.89 -2.56 -5.78
CA ILE A 62 -11.84 -1.14 -6.18
C ILE A 62 -13.19 -0.46 -5.92
N GLU A 63 -14.28 -1.10 -6.34
CA GLU A 63 -15.62 -0.54 -6.15
C GLU A 63 -15.97 -0.44 -4.65
N THR A 64 -15.60 -1.45 -3.87
CA THR A 64 -15.79 -1.45 -2.41
C THR A 64 -14.97 -0.34 -1.74
N ALA A 65 -13.70 -0.19 -2.10
CA ALA A 65 -12.83 0.86 -1.59
C ALA A 65 -13.34 2.27 -1.95
N ALA A 66 -13.77 2.45 -3.21
CA ALA A 66 -14.31 3.73 -3.69
C ALA A 66 -15.60 4.13 -2.95
N ARG A 67 -16.54 3.19 -2.78
CA ARG A 67 -17.77 3.43 -2.02
C ARG A 67 -17.50 3.72 -0.54
N ALA A 68 -16.48 3.13 0.04
CA ALA A 68 -16.05 3.39 1.41
C ALA A 68 -15.33 4.74 1.59
N GLY A 69 -15.04 5.47 0.50
CA GLY A 69 -14.38 6.77 0.53
C GLY A 69 -12.84 6.69 0.60
N ALA A 70 -12.23 5.59 0.17
CA ALA A 70 -10.79 5.44 0.13
C ALA A 70 -10.12 6.48 -0.77
N GLN A 71 -9.20 7.27 -0.22
CA GLN A 71 -8.40 8.25 -0.96
C GLN A 71 -7.02 7.70 -1.35
N MET A 72 -6.43 6.85 -0.50
CA MET A 72 -5.17 6.18 -0.75
C MET A 72 -5.42 4.68 -0.94
N VAL A 73 -5.06 4.14 -2.10
CA VAL A 73 -5.35 2.76 -2.49
C VAL A 73 -4.04 2.00 -2.68
N GLY A 74 -3.81 1.02 -1.82
CA GLY A 74 -2.68 0.10 -1.90
C GLY A 74 -3.01 -1.10 -2.79
N ILE A 75 -2.41 -1.20 -3.96
CA ILE A 75 -2.61 -2.35 -4.85
C ILE A 75 -1.59 -3.43 -4.48
N ASN A 76 -2.07 -4.51 -3.87
CA ASN A 76 -1.20 -5.60 -3.44
C ASN A 76 -0.92 -6.56 -4.61
N ASN A 77 0.34 -6.60 -5.06
CA ASN A 77 0.78 -7.51 -6.12
C ASN A 77 0.86 -8.98 -5.65
N ARG A 78 0.85 -9.22 -4.34
CA ARG A 78 0.93 -10.57 -3.77
C ARG A 78 -0.46 -11.14 -3.53
N ASN A 79 -0.69 -12.35 -4.00
CA ASN A 79 -1.85 -13.14 -3.60
C ASN A 79 -1.67 -13.60 -2.15
N LEU A 80 -2.60 -13.25 -1.27
CA LEU A 80 -2.53 -13.61 0.15
C LEU A 80 -2.80 -15.12 0.40
N THR A 81 -3.29 -15.85 -0.61
CA THR A 81 -3.57 -17.29 -0.52
C THR A 81 -2.43 -18.12 -1.11
N SER A 82 -1.96 -17.82 -2.35
CA SER A 82 -0.89 -18.57 -3.02
C SER A 82 0.51 -18.01 -2.73
N PHE A 83 0.60 -16.80 -2.17
CA PHE A 83 1.82 -16.01 -1.97
C PHE A 83 2.59 -15.65 -3.25
N GLU A 84 2.03 -15.97 -4.41
CA GLU A 84 2.58 -15.56 -5.69
C GLU A 84 2.48 -14.05 -5.89
N THR A 85 3.49 -13.48 -6.54
CA THR A 85 3.58 -12.05 -6.78
C THR A 85 3.54 -11.77 -8.28
N ASP A 86 2.62 -10.89 -8.70
CA ASP A 86 2.45 -10.43 -10.07
C ASP A 86 2.52 -8.90 -10.12
N LEU A 87 3.66 -8.37 -10.59
CA LEU A 87 3.87 -6.92 -10.72
C LEU A 87 2.93 -6.28 -11.75
N GLY A 88 2.40 -7.03 -12.71
CA GLY A 88 1.43 -6.54 -13.69
C GLY A 88 0.07 -6.19 -13.08
N ARG A 89 -0.25 -6.71 -11.90
CA ARG A 89 -1.53 -6.44 -11.21
C ARG A 89 -1.76 -4.95 -10.98
N THR A 90 -0.77 -4.25 -10.43
CA THR A 90 -0.87 -2.80 -10.23
C THR A 90 -1.21 -2.08 -11.52
N LEU A 91 -0.53 -2.41 -12.62
CA LEU A 91 -0.75 -1.76 -13.92
C LEU A 91 -2.13 -2.09 -14.51
N LYS A 92 -2.63 -3.30 -14.27
CA LYS A 92 -3.97 -3.73 -14.69
C LYS A 92 -5.07 -2.98 -13.93
N LEU A 93 -4.91 -2.78 -12.61
CA LEU A 93 -5.93 -2.17 -11.76
C LEU A 93 -5.85 -0.63 -11.74
N LEU A 94 -4.69 -0.06 -12.00
CA LEU A 94 -4.46 1.38 -11.96
C LEU A 94 -5.47 2.20 -12.79
N PRO A 95 -5.80 1.84 -14.04
CA PRO A 95 -6.75 2.60 -14.86
C PRO A 95 -8.19 2.58 -14.34
N LEU A 96 -8.51 1.67 -13.42
CA LEU A 96 -9.84 1.52 -12.84
C LEU A 96 -10.03 2.36 -11.58
N LEU A 97 -8.95 2.95 -11.04
CA LEU A 97 -9.05 3.85 -9.89
C LEU A 97 -9.71 5.17 -10.28
N GLN A 98 -10.38 5.80 -9.32
CA GLN A 98 -10.92 7.13 -9.51
C GLN A 98 -9.81 8.18 -9.63
N PRO A 99 -9.98 9.25 -10.42
CA PRO A 99 -8.93 10.26 -10.64
C PRO A 99 -8.39 10.94 -9.37
N ALA A 100 -9.20 10.99 -8.31
CA ALA A 100 -8.80 11.57 -7.02
C ALA A 100 -8.07 10.58 -6.10
N GLN A 101 -8.01 9.30 -6.45
CA GLN A 101 -7.35 8.28 -5.63
C GLN A 101 -5.85 8.23 -5.92
N VAL A 102 -5.08 8.15 -4.84
CA VAL A 102 -3.62 7.97 -4.91
C VAL A 102 -3.28 6.49 -4.90
N ALA A 103 -2.67 6.00 -5.98
CA ALA A 103 -2.21 4.63 -6.07
C ALA A 103 -0.88 4.41 -5.33
N VAL A 104 -0.79 3.33 -4.57
CA VAL A 104 0.42 2.83 -3.92
C VAL A 104 0.66 1.39 -4.37
N ALA A 105 1.75 1.11 -5.09
CA ALA A 105 2.10 -0.26 -5.44
C ALA A 105 2.73 -0.99 -4.24
N ALA A 106 2.18 -2.14 -3.87
CA ALA A 106 2.63 -2.90 -2.72
C ALA A 106 3.04 -4.33 -3.10
N SER A 107 4.06 -4.83 -2.43
CA SER A 107 4.63 -6.18 -2.60
C SER A 107 5.37 -6.42 -3.93
N GLY A 108 6.42 -7.25 -3.87
CA GLY A 108 7.13 -7.76 -5.03
C GLY A 108 8.17 -6.85 -5.66
N ILE A 109 8.28 -5.61 -5.23
CA ILE A 109 9.27 -4.65 -5.73
C ILE A 109 10.63 -5.01 -5.15
N ARG A 110 11.61 -5.28 -6.05
CA ARG A 110 12.94 -5.79 -5.67
C ARG A 110 14.11 -5.03 -6.30
N SER A 111 13.81 -4.16 -7.28
CA SER A 111 14.86 -3.49 -8.04
C SER A 111 14.45 -2.06 -8.43
N ARG A 112 15.45 -1.25 -8.79
CA ARG A 112 15.23 0.06 -9.41
C ARG A 112 14.49 -0.04 -10.74
N ARG A 113 14.67 -1.14 -11.47
CA ARG A 113 13.94 -1.41 -12.72
C ARG A 113 12.45 -1.51 -12.48
N ASP A 114 12.01 -2.17 -11.39
CA ASP A 114 10.59 -2.28 -11.03
C ASP A 114 10.00 -0.90 -10.73
N ILE A 115 10.76 -0.08 -9.98
CA ILE A 115 10.36 1.32 -9.68
C ILE A 115 10.21 2.12 -10.97
N ARG A 116 11.22 2.11 -11.86
CA ARG A 116 11.16 2.84 -13.15
C ARG A 116 9.99 2.35 -14.01
N HIS A 117 9.72 1.05 -14.00
CA HIS A 117 8.60 0.48 -14.74
C HIS A 117 7.27 1.05 -14.27
N TYR A 118 7.03 1.11 -12.96
CA TYR A 118 5.83 1.71 -12.40
C TYR A 118 5.75 3.22 -12.64
N GLN A 119 6.86 3.94 -12.49
CA GLN A 119 6.92 5.39 -12.73
C GLN A 119 6.57 5.74 -14.17
N ALA A 120 6.99 4.95 -15.15
CA ALA A 120 6.63 5.12 -16.57
C ALA A 120 5.11 4.98 -16.83
N HIS A 121 4.38 4.35 -15.89
CA HIS A 121 2.92 4.20 -15.95
C HIS A 121 2.18 5.10 -14.94
N GLY A 122 2.86 6.08 -14.33
CA GLY A 122 2.24 7.06 -13.43
C GLY A 122 2.09 6.63 -11.98
N VAL A 123 2.73 5.54 -11.55
CA VAL A 123 2.77 5.12 -10.12
C VAL A 123 4.06 5.59 -9.48
N PHE A 124 3.96 6.45 -8.48
CA PHE A 124 5.10 7.06 -7.79
C PHE A 124 5.18 6.72 -6.31
N ASN A 125 4.20 6.00 -5.77
CA ASN A 125 4.14 5.62 -4.36
C ASN A 125 4.30 4.11 -4.22
N PHE A 126 5.14 3.69 -3.28
CA PHE A 126 5.52 2.29 -3.12
C PHE A 126 5.53 1.88 -1.66
N LEU A 127 5.02 0.69 -1.36
CA LEU A 127 5.10 0.07 -0.05
C LEU A 127 6.02 -1.16 -0.13
N ILE A 128 7.24 -1.04 0.40
CA ILE A 128 8.30 -2.03 0.27
C ILE A 128 8.79 -2.40 1.68
N GLY A 129 8.54 -3.62 2.11
CA GLY A 129 9.00 -4.13 3.41
C GLY A 129 9.92 -5.33 3.26
N GLU A 130 9.40 -6.44 2.72
CA GLU A 130 10.12 -7.72 2.67
C GLU A 130 11.51 -7.62 2.03
N SER A 131 11.60 -6.97 0.88
CA SER A 131 12.88 -6.83 0.16
C SER A 131 13.90 -6.02 0.96
N LEU A 132 13.45 -5.00 1.70
CA LEU A 132 14.31 -4.21 2.59
C LEU A 132 14.80 -5.04 3.78
N VAL A 133 13.89 -5.75 4.46
CA VAL A 133 14.24 -6.54 5.66
C VAL A 133 15.13 -7.73 5.32
N ARG A 134 14.98 -8.31 4.13
CA ARG A 134 15.81 -9.44 3.67
C ARG A 134 17.18 -9.01 3.13
N SER A 135 17.38 -7.73 2.89
CA SER A 135 18.68 -7.23 2.39
C SER A 135 19.73 -7.25 3.51
N GLU A 136 20.94 -7.71 3.20
CA GLU A 136 22.09 -7.61 4.10
C GLU A 136 22.46 -6.15 4.40
N ASN A 137 22.15 -5.24 3.47
CA ASN A 137 22.35 -3.80 3.62
C ASN A 137 21.07 -3.02 3.27
N PRO A 138 20.08 -2.89 4.19
CA PRO A 138 18.83 -2.20 3.91
C PRO A 138 18.99 -0.74 3.48
N ALA A 139 19.95 -0.03 4.05
CA ALA A 139 20.21 1.36 3.69
C ALA A 139 20.75 1.49 2.25
N GLY A 140 21.70 0.63 1.86
CA GLY A 140 22.20 0.56 0.49
C GLY A 140 21.13 0.14 -0.50
N PHE A 141 20.30 -0.84 -0.12
CA PHE A 141 19.17 -1.27 -0.94
C PHE A 141 18.15 -0.14 -1.15
N LEU A 142 17.83 0.64 -0.12
CA LEU A 142 16.94 1.79 -0.24
C LEU A 142 17.50 2.86 -1.19
N LYS A 143 18.79 3.20 -1.06
CA LYS A 143 19.49 4.13 -1.96
C LYS A 143 19.46 3.64 -3.41
N MET A 144 19.68 2.36 -3.64
CA MET A 144 19.58 1.73 -4.97
C MET A 144 18.17 1.89 -5.53
N LEU A 145 17.12 1.63 -4.75
CA LEU A 145 15.74 1.82 -5.18
C LEU A 145 15.43 3.28 -5.53
N GLN A 146 16.02 4.24 -4.80
CA GLN A 146 15.89 5.68 -5.06
C GLN A 146 16.71 6.16 -6.27
N GLY A 147 17.68 5.36 -6.71
CA GLY A 147 18.58 5.71 -7.82
C GLY A 147 19.71 6.63 -7.40
N GLU A 148 20.06 6.64 -6.12
CA GLU A 148 21.19 7.41 -5.58
C GLU A 148 22.53 6.70 -5.72
N THR A 149 22.53 5.41 -6.05
CA THR A 149 23.74 4.66 -6.43
C THR A 149 23.82 4.62 -7.94
N ASN A 150 24.98 4.99 -8.51
CA ASN A 150 25.26 4.72 -9.91
C ASN A 150 25.03 3.22 -10.15
N ASP A 151 24.17 2.88 -11.11
CA ASP A 151 24.10 1.53 -11.65
C ASP A 151 25.51 1.17 -12.14
N VAL A 152 26.32 0.55 -11.28
CA VAL A 152 27.51 -0.15 -11.73
C VAL A 152 26.97 -1.46 -12.27
N SER A 153 26.73 -1.40 -13.57
CA SER A 153 26.73 -2.47 -14.59
C SER A 153 26.34 -3.90 -14.15
N GLU A 154 25.46 -4.38 -14.82
CA GLU A 154 25.13 -5.51 -15.70
C GLU A 154 23.89 -6.28 -15.33
#